data_5db33b85c165cd2ce4bb7dfa6895e82c
#
_entry.id   5db33b85c165cd2ce4bb7dfa6895e82c
#
_cell.length_a   1.000
_cell.length_b   1.000
_cell.length_c   1.000
_cell.angle_alpha   90.00
_cell.angle_beta   90.00
_cell.angle_gamma   90.00
#
_symmetry.space_group_name_H-M   'P 1'
#
loop_
_entity.id
_entity.type
_entity.pdbx_description
1 polymer ?
#
loop_
_entity_poly.entity_id
_entity_poly.type
_entity_poly.pdbx_seq_one_letter_code
_entity_poly.pdbx_strand_id
1 'polypeptide(L)'
;MNKYILIFLCLLMSCNSSEDKKEKMLNQVQHDNTKQFPQLEANRYNVAFLIMEGVYNTELTAPYDIFQHTKYRENIKAMNVFTVANTDDPITTFEGMRILPDYNYVKDSLPKIDILVVPSAEHHLDTDLEDMVMIDFIKMVDKEAQFITSHCDGAFVLAKAGILDGIVSTTFPSDIDKMREMFPDLDVRKEVLFVHDGKYITSAGGAKSFEAALYLCEYLYGAEIARSLAGGLVIDWKLEEVPHLIIK
;
A
#
# COMPACT_ATOMS: atom_id res chain seq x y z
N MET A 1 2.32 -71.45 -28.12
CA MET A 1 1.06 -70.78 -27.76
C MET A 1 1.34 -69.76 -26.65
N ASN A 2 1.09 -68.54 -26.97
CA ASN A 2 0.91 -67.35 -26.14
C ASN A 2 2.14 -66.65 -25.51
N LYS A 3 2.97 -66.01 -26.35
CA LYS A 3 3.87 -64.93 -25.97
C LYS A 3 3.32 -63.55 -26.34
N TYR A 4 2.12 -63.39 -26.94
CA TYR A 4 1.57 -62.15 -27.45
C TYR A 4 0.46 -61.54 -26.60
N ILE A 5 0.02 -62.21 -25.51
CA ILE A 5 -1.05 -61.69 -24.64
C ILE A 5 -0.52 -60.76 -23.51
N LEU A 6 0.79 -60.83 -23.18
CA LEU A 6 1.35 -60.07 -22.08
C LEU A 6 1.71 -58.61 -22.45
N ILE A 7 1.84 -58.30 -23.76
CA ILE A 7 2.23 -56.96 -24.24
C ILE A 7 1.01 -56.00 -24.32
N PHE A 8 -0.21 -56.55 -24.48
CA PHE A 8 -1.41 -55.72 -24.63
C PHE A 8 -1.98 -55.21 -23.29
N LEU A 9 -1.65 -55.85 -22.16
CA LEU A 9 -2.12 -55.44 -20.84
C LEU A 9 -1.32 -54.27 -20.24
N CYS A 10 -0.05 -54.08 -20.66
CA CYS A 10 0.76 -52.96 -20.17
C CYS A 10 0.42 -51.61 -20.81
N LEU A 11 -0.21 -51.61 -22.01
CA LEU A 11 -0.58 -50.36 -22.69
C LEU A 11 -1.88 -49.74 -22.17
N LEU A 12 -2.75 -50.52 -21.52
CA LEU A 12 -3.99 -50.01 -20.93
C LEU A 12 -3.80 -49.38 -19.54
N MET A 13 -2.73 -49.72 -18.81
CA MET A 13 -2.41 -49.10 -17.52
C MET A 13 -1.68 -47.75 -17.63
N SER A 14 -1.09 -47.44 -18.78
CA SER A 14 -0.38 -46.19 -19.01
C SER A 14 -1.32 -44.99 -19.32
N CYS A 15 -2.54 -45.23 -19.82
CA CYS A 15 -3.49 -44.17 -20.14
C CYS A 15 -4.20 -43.62 -18.90
N ASN A 16 -4.50 -44.43 -17.89
CA ASN A 16 -5.19 -43.99 -16.69
C ASN A 16 -4.34 -43.04 -15.80
N SER A 17 -3.02 -43.20 -15.82
CA SER A 17 -2.14 -42.34 -14.97
C SER A 17 -1.94 -40.93 -15.50
N SER A 18 -2.20 -40.67 -16.78
CA SER A 18 -2.09 -39.35 -17.39
C SER A 18 -3.39 -38.54 -17.23
N GLU A 19 -4.55 -39.20 -17.29
CA GLU A 19 -5.85 -38.56 -17.02
C GLU A 19 -6.01 -38.21 -15.56
N ASP A 20 -5.66 -39.10 -14.63
CA ASP A 20 -5.66 -38.83 -13.19
C ASP A 20 -4.71 -37.67 -12.80
N LYS A 21 -3.55 -37.56 -13.46
CA LYS A 21 -2.64 -36.41 -13.24
C LYS A 21 -3.22 -35.09 -13.79
N LYS A 22 -3.88 -35.17 -14.96
CA LYS A 22 -4.50 -34.00 -15.59
C LYS A 22 -5.72 -33.53 -14.78
N GLU A 23 -6.53 -34.47 -14.28
CA GLU A 23 -7.67 -34.17 -13.43
C GLU A 23 -7.24 -33.62 -12.05
N LYS A 24 -6.18 -34.16 -11.44
CA LYS A 24 -5.59 -33.60 -10.22
C LYS A 24 -4.99 -32.22 -10.45
N MET A 25 -4.32 -31.95 -11.56
CA MET A 25 -3.84 -30.63 -11.92
C MET A 25 -4.99 -29.64 -12.20
N LEU A 26 -6.05 -30.08 -12.90
CA LEU A 26 -7.23 -29.23 -13.12
C LEU A 26 -7.94 -28.90 -11.81
N ASN A 27 -8.11 -29.89 -10.93
CA ASN A 27 -8.73 -29.69 -9.61
C ASN A 27 -7.85 -28.81 -8.70
N GLN A 28 -6.52 -28.90 -8.81
CA GLN A 28 -5.59 -28.05 -8.10
C GLN A 28 -5.65 -26.59 -8.59
N VAL A 29 -5.74 -26.40 -9.92
CA VAL A 29 -5.92 -25.07 -10.56
C VAL A 29 -7.29 -24.48 -10.23
N GLN A 30 -8.35 -25.30 -10.09
CA GLN A 30 -9.68 -24.82 -9.68
C GLN A 30 -9.77 -24.49 -8.18
N HIS A 31 -8.96 -25.13 -7.33
CA HIS A 31 -8.89 -24.79 -5.90
C HIS A 31 -8.07 -23.54 -5.60
N ASP A 32 -7.14 -23.16 -6.50
CA ASP A 32 -6.30 -21.96 -6.36
C ASP A 32 -7.00 -20.65 -6.79
N ASN A 33 -8.23 -20.70 -7.30
CA ASN A 33 -8.97 -19.53 -7.75
C ASN A 33 -9.83 -18.86 -6.66
N THR A 34 -9.76 -19.30 -5.43
CA THR A 34 -10.38 -18.58 -4.31
C THR A 34 -9.42 -17.48 -3.84
N LYS A 35 -9.84 -16.23 -3.93
CA LYS A 35 -9.10 -15.08 -3.39
C LYS A 35 -8.71 -15.36 -1.94
N GLN A 36 -7.40 -15.34 -1.68
CA GLN A 36 -6.88 -15.51 -0.33
C GLN A 36 -6.62 -14.13 0.27
N PHE A 37 -7.29 -13.84 1.38
CA PHE A 37 -7.03 -12.64 2.15
C PHE A 37 -5.80 -12.80 3.03
N PRO A 38 -5.03 -11.73 3.29
CA PRO A 38 -3.92 -11.78 4.22
C PRO A 38 -4.40 -12.13 5.62
N GLN A 39 -3.63 -12.94 6.33
CA GLN A 39 -3.91 -13.26 7.71
C GLN A 39 -3.48 -12.08 8.60
N LEU A 40 -4.47 -11.39 9.18
CA LEU A 40 -4.22 -10.26 10.06
C LEU A 40 -4.12 -10.75 11.52
N GLU A 41 -3.05 -10.35 12.18
CA GLU A 41 -2.85 -10.66 13.60
C GLU A 41 -3.58 -9.65 14.49
N ALA A 42 -4.18 -10.16 15.58
CA ALA A 42 -4.85 -9.31 16.55
C ALA A 42 -3.87 -8.37 17.27
N ASN A 43 -4.38 -7.24 17.77
CA ASN A 43 -3.61 -6.23 18.49
C ASN A 43 -2.49 -5.56 17.68
N ARG A 44 -2.62 -5.53 16.36
CA ARG A 44 -1.78 -4.75 15.44
C ARG A 44 -2.55 -3.57 14.87
N TYR A 45 -1.83 -2.56 14.37
CA TYR A 45 -2.43 -1.56 13.49
C TYR A 45 -2.68 -2.19 12.13
N ASN A 46 -3.85 -1.96 11.55
CA ASN A 46 -4.15 -2.34 10.17
C ASN A 46 -3.81 -1.17 9.25
N VAL A 47 -2.79 -1.37 8.42
CA VAL A 47 -2.26 -0.38 7.49
C VAL A 47 -2.64 -0.77 6.08
N ALA A 48 -3.51 0.01 5.46
CA ALA A 48 -3.93 -0.18 4.08
C ALA A 48 -3.15 0.75 3.15
N PHE A 49 -2.60 0.19 2.09
CA PHE A 49 -2.01 0.93 0.99
C PHE A 49 -3.02 1.01 -0.16
N LEU A 50 -3.47 2.20 -0.48
CA LEU A 50 -4.33 2.44 -1.65
C LEU A 50 -3.48 2.36 -2.91
N ILE A 51 -3.77 1.38 -3.77
CA ILE A 51 -3.04 1.17 -5.02
C ILE A 51 -4.00 1.22 -6.22
N MET A 52 -3.49 1.73 -7.34
CA MET A 52 -4.19 1.85 -8.62
C MET A 52 -3.22 1.73 -9.78
N GLU A 53 -3.72 1.66 -11.02
CA GLU A 53 -2.86 1.70 -12.20
C GLU A 53 -1.95 2.93 -12.17
N GLY A 54 -0.70 2.73 -12.53
CA GLY A 54 0.31 3.79 -12.56
C GLY A 54 0.85 4.22 -11.19
N VAL A 55 0.55 3.50 -10.08
CA VAL A 55 1.15 3.79 -8.77
C VAL A 55 2.68 3.71 -8.85
N TYR A 56 3.39 4.67 -8.23
CA TYR A 56 4.86 4.70 -8.25
C TYR A 56 5.47 3.70 -7.25
N ASN A 57 6.42 2.90 -7.73
CA ASN A 57 7.05 1.82 -6.95
C ASN A 57 7.63 2.31 -5.62
N THR A 58 8.49 3.33 -5.65
CA THR A 58 9.22 3.76 -4.45
C THR A 58 8.29 4.30 -3.38
N GLU A 59 7.25 5.01 -3.77
CA GLU A 59 6.29 5.63 -2.85
C GLU A 59 5.34 4.62 -2.21
N LEU A 60 5.11 3.51 -2.93
CA LEU A 60 4.43 2.35 -2.39
C LEU A 60 5.37 1.53 -1.51
N THR A 61 6.55 1.14 -2.04
CA THR A 61 7.38 0.10 -1.41
C THR A 61 8.19 0.62 -0.23
N ALA A 62 8.62 1.88 -0.22
CA ALA A 62 9.41 2.44 0.88
C ALA A 62 8.65 2.43 2.22
N PRO A 63 7.43 3.02 2.33
CA PRO A 63 6.66 2.93 3.57
C PRO A 63 6.17 1.51 3.86
N TYR A 64 5.84 0.72 2.81
CA TYR A 64 5.43 -0.67 2.97
C TYR A 64 6.51 -1.49 3.67
N ASP A 65 7.76 -1.34 3.26
CA ASP A 65 8.90 -2.05 3.81
C ASP A 65 9.14 -1.69 5.28
N ILE A 66 9.16 -0.39 5.62
CA ILE A 66 9.28 0.07 7.00
C ILE A 66 8.17 -0.51 7.89
N PHE A 67 6.91 -0.43 7.45
CA PHE A 67 5.77 -0.86 8.26
C PHE A 67 5.72 -2.38 8.43
N GLN A 68 6.04 -3.14 7.38
CA GLN A 68 6.15 -4.61 7.46
C GLN A 68 7.22 -5.06 8.43
N HIS A 69 8.31 -4.32 8.56
CA HIS A 69 9.40 -4.68 9.47
C HIS A 69 9.08 -4.43 10.95
N THR A 70 7.99 -3.72 11.27
CA THR A 70 7.53 -3.55 12.66
C THR A 70 7.23 -4.89 13.35
N LYS A 71 6.80 -5.92 12.60
CA LYS A 71 6.52 -7.26 13.13
C LYS A 71 7.73 -7.99 13.73
N TYR A 72 8.94 -7.51 13.43
CA TYR A 72 10.20 -8.05 13.97
C TYR A 72 10.72 -7.24 15.16
N ARG A 73 9.91 -6.35 15.72
CA ARG A 73 10.25 -5.55 16.90
C ARG A 73 9.39 -6.00 18.08
N GLU A 74 10.01 -6.05 19.25
CA GLU A 74 9.35 -6.49 20.47
C GLU A 74 8.75 -5.29 21.23
N ASN A 75 7.76 -5.57 22.05
CA ASN A 75 7.10 -4.61 22.96
C ASN A 75 6.47 -3.41 22.27
N ILE A 76 6.04 -3.56 21.03
CA ILE A 76 5.27 -2.57 20.28
C ILE A 76 3.96 -3.15 19.75
N LYS A 77 2.99 -2.29 19.46
CA LYS A 77 1.82 -2.65 18.65
C LYS A 77 2.23 -2.64 17.18
N ALA A 78 2.73 -3.78 16.66
CA ALA A 78 3.21 -3.89 15.29
C ALA A 78 2.09 -3.62 14.25
N MET A 79 2.43 -3.67 12.97
CA MET A 79 1.50 -3.40 11.87
C MET A 79 1.18 -4.68 11.09
N ASN A 80 -0.08 -4.84 10.71
CA ASN A 80 -0.54 -5.67 9.59
C ASN A 80 -0.57 -4.75 8.37
N VAL A 81 0.10 -5.12 7.30
CA VAL A 81 0.21 -4.28 6.11
C VAL A 81 -0.40 -5.01 4.93
N PHE A 82 -1.28 -4.36 4.20
CA PHE A 82 -1.97 -4.92 3.04
C PHE A 82 -2.32 -3.84 2.02
N THR A 83 -2.61 -4.27 0.80
CA THR A 83 -2.99 -3.41 -0.31
C THR A 83 -4.48 -3.42 -0.56
N VAL A 84 -5.03 -2.29 -0.99
CA VAL A 84 -6.44 -2.14 -1.37
C VAL A 84 -6.56 -1.46 -2.73
N ALA A 85 -7.45 -1.95 -3.60
CA ALA A 85 -7.74 -1.36 -4.90
C ALA A 85 -9.23 -1.46 -5.23
N ASN A 86 -9.67 -0.82 -6.32
CA ASN A 86 -11.05 -0.96 -6.85
C ASN A 86 -11.22 -2.18 -7.78
N THR A 87 -10.21 -3.01 -7.92
CA THR A 87 -10.17 -4.18 -8.81
C THR A 87 -9.66 -5.42 -8.09
N ASP A 88 -10.01 -6.60 -8.61
CA ASP A 88 -9.39 -7.88 -8.25
C ASP A 88 -8.28 -8.29 -9.21
N ASP A 89 -8.14 -7.58 -10.33
CA ASP A 89 -7.08 -7.82 -11.30
C ASP A 89 -5.75 -7.20 -10.84
N PRO A 90 -4.61 -7.75 -11.25
CA PRO A 90 -3.32 -7.12 -10.97
C PRO A 90 -3.24 -5.73 -11.58
N ILE A 91 -2.88 -4.74 -10.78
CA ILE A 91 -2.54 -3.39 -11.24
C ILE A 91 -1.10 -3.36 -11.75
N THR A 92 -0.81 -2.46 -12.69
CA THR A 92 0.55 -2.24 -13.20
C THR A 92 1.05 -0.91 -12.65
N THR A 93 2.20 -0.93 -11.98
CA THR A 93 2.83 0.30 -11.49
C THR A 93 3.38 1.13 -12.66
N PHE A 94 3.68 2.40 -12.41
CA PHE A 94 4.29 3.29 -13.42
C PHE A 94 5.56 2.69 -14.04
N GLU A 95 6.38 2.01 -13.23
CA GLU A 95 7.62 1.38 -13.69
C GLU A 95 7.44 -0.05 -14.20
N GLY A 96 6.18 -0.54 -14.29
CA GLY A 96 5.83 -1.79 -14.96
C GLY A 96 5.80 -3.04 -14.07
N MET A 97 5.88 -2.92 -12.74
CA MET A 97 5.63 -4.05 -11.85
C MET A 97 4.13 -4.37 -11.81
N ARG A 98 3.79 -5.66 -11.68
CA ARG A 98 2.40 -6.10 -11.52
C ARG A 98 2.15 -6.54 -10.09
N ILE A 99 1.14 -5.97 -9.46
CA ILE A 99 0.78 -6.20 -8.06
C ILE A 99 -0.67 -6.65 -8.00
N LEU A 100 -0.92 -7.81 -7.39
CA LEU A 100 -2.26 -8.27 -7.09
C LEU A 100 -2.73 -7.62 -5.79
N PRO A 101 -3.85 -6.86 -5.78
CA PRO A 101 -4.38 -6.28 -4.56
C PRO A 101 -4.84 -7.35 -3.56
N ASP A 102 -4.59 -7.12 -2.26
CA ASP A 102 -5.08 -8.00 -1.20
C ASP A 102 -6.60 -7.90 -1.05
N TYR A 103 -7.14 -6.69 -1.13
CA TYR A 103 -8.58 -6.43 -1.03
C TYR A 103 -9.07 -5.54 -2.16
N ASN A 104 -10.30 -5.82 -2.61
CA ASN A 104 -11.04 -4.92 -3.46
C ASN A 104 -12.02 -4.11 -2.58
N TYR A 105 -11.76 -2.81 -2.42
CA TYR A 105 -12.56 -1.97 -1.51
C TYR A 105 -14.00 -1.70 -1.99
N VAL A 106 -14.33 -2.11 -3.22
CA VAL A 106 -15.71 -2.01 -3.75
C VAL A 106 -16.54 -3.26 -3.41
N LYS A 107 -15.87 -4.43 -3.35
CA LYS A 107 -16.57 -5.73 -3.28
C LYS A 107 -16.36 -6.46 -1.96
N ASP A 108 -15.18 -6.32 -1.35
CA ASP A 108 -14.79 -7.10 -0.20
C ASP A 108 -15.23 -6.45 1.11
N SER A 109 -15.42 -7.27 2.14
CA SER A 109 -15.54 -6.78 3.51
C SER A 109 -14.14 -6.44 4.03
N LEU A 110 -13.84 -5.16 4.16
CA LEU A 110 -12.55 -4.70 4.63
C LEU A 110 -12.40 -4.85 6.14
N PRO A 111 -11.19 -5.17 6.63
CA PRO A 111 -10.87 -4.99 8.03
C PRO A 111 -10.93 -3.49 8.39
N LYS A 112 -11.11 -3.18 9.68
CA LYS A 112 -10.93 -1.79 10.13
C LYS A 112 -9.55 -1.30 9.72
N ILE A 113 -9.46 -0.16 9.06
CA ILE A 113 -8.22 0.48 8.66
C ILE A 113 -7.84 1.52 9.73
N ASP A 114 -6.70 1.31 10.39
CA ASP A 114 -6.18 2.26 11.37
C ASP A 114 -5.28 3.32 10.72
N ILE A 115 -4.58 2.96 9.64
CA ILE A 115 -3.68 3.84 8.89
C ILE A 115 -3.93 3.62 7.39
N LEU A 116 -4.25 4.70 6.67
CA LEU A 116 -4.32 4.69 5.20
C LEU A 116 -3.07 5.36 4.64
N VAL A 117 -2.41 4.68 3.70
CA VAL A 117 -1.29 5.22 2.94
C VAL A 117 -1.74 5.44 1.50
N VAL A 118 -1.55 6.65 1.00
CA VAL A 118 -1.89 7.05 -0.38
C VAL A 118 -0.59 7.42 -1.10
N PRO A 119 0.05 6.47 -1.80
CA PRO A 119 1.17 6.75 -2.69
C PRO A 119 0.72 7.62 -3.86
N SER A 120 1.63 8.19 -4.62
CA SER A 120 1.32 8.83 -5.89
C SER A 120 1.06 7.81 -7.00
N ALA A 121 0.29 8.22 -8.00
CA ALA A 121 0.08 7.51 -9.24
C ALA A 121 0.15 8.47 -10.45
N GLU A 122 0.34 7.93 -11.64
CA GLU A 122 0.56 8.67 -12.89
C GLU A 122 -0.50 9.75 -13.14
N HIS A 123 -1.76 9.48 -12.74
CA HIS A 123 -2.91 10.34 -13.04
C HIS A 123 -3.50 11.07 -11.83
N HIS A 124 -2.75 11.21 -10.73
CA HIS A 124 -3.21 11.91 -9.51
C HIS A 124 -3.41 13.42 -9.71
N LEU A 125 -2.91 13.99 -10.80
CA LEU A 125 -3.12 15.41 -11.12
C LEU A 125 -4.24 15.62 -12.15
N ASP A 126 -4.83 14.56 -12.67
CA ASP A 126 -5.88 14.64 -13.70
C ASP A 126 -7.02 13.61 -13.49
N THR A 127 -7.04 12.49 -14.19
CA THR A 127 -8.20 11.60 -14.25
C THR A 127 -8.51 10.86 -12.95
N ASP A 128 -7.53 10.60 -12.09
CA ASP A 128 -7.78 9.97 -10.79
C ASP A 128 -8.62 10.87 -9.85
N LEU A 129 -8.56 12.20 -10.05
CA LEU A 129 -9.39 13.15 -9.30
C LEU A 129 -10.88 13.07 -9.69
N GLU A 130 -11.20 12.40 -10.79
CA GLU A 130 -12.58 12.15 -11.25
C GLU A 130 -13.11 10.79 -10.77
N ASP A 131 -12.25 9.90 -10.24
CA ASP A 131 -12.66 8.61 -9.65
C ASP A 131 -13.34 8.83 -8.29
N MET A 132 -14.65 9.11 -8.35
CA MET A 132 -15.46 9.34 -7.15
C MET A 132 -15.56 8.09 -6.26
N VAL A 133 -15.35 6.89 -6.80
CA VAL A 133 -15.36 5.65 -6.00
C VAL A 133 -14.12 5.62 -5.08
N MET A 134 -12.96 5.98 -5.61
CA MET A 134 -11.74 6.14 -4.83
C MET A 134 -11.84 7.29 -3.83
N ILE A 135 -12.34 8.45 -4.26
CA ILE A 135 -12.50 9.62 -3.39
C ILE A 135 -13.45 9.31 -2.22
N ASP A 136 -14.57 8.64 -2.48
CA ASP A 136 -15.53 8.29 -1.43
C ASP A 136 -14.98 7.20 -0.49
N PHE A 137 -14.17 6.27 -1.01
CA PHE A 137 -13.44 5.31 -0.17
C PHE A 137 -12.49 6.03 0.80
N ILE A 138 -11.70 7.00 0.34
CA ILE A 138 -10.81 7.79 1.19
C ILE A 138 -11.60 8.53 2.28
N LYS A 139 -12.71 9.19 1.91
CA LYS A 139 -13.60 9.86 2.87
C LYS A 139 -14.21 8.91 3.90
N MET A 140 -14.52 7.69 3.47
CA MET A 140 -15.06 6.66 4.37
C MET A 140 -14.01 6.24 5.39
N VAL A 141 -12.80 5.95 4.94
CA VAL A 141 -11.68 5.54 5.81
C VAL A 141 -11.28 6.68 6.75
N ASP A 142 -11.28 7.92 6.27
CA ASP A 142 -10.93 9.10 7.06
C ASP A 142 -11.74 9.21 8.35
N LYS A 143 -13.01 8.80 8.37
CA LYS A 143 -13.87 8.94 9.56
C LYS A 143 -13.36 8.17 10.78
N GLU A 144 -12.67 7.05 10.56
CA GLU A 144 -12.28 6.11 11.61
C GLU A 144 -10.77 5.89 11.72
N ALA A 145 -10.01 6.23 10.68
CA ALA A 145 -8.56 6.07 10.66
C ALA A 145 -7.88 6.96 11.71
N GLN A 146 -6.86 6.41 12.36
CA GLN A 146 -6.00 7.14 13.29
C GLN A 146 -4.99 8.03 12.56
N PHE A 147 -4.51 7.57 11.39
CA PHE A 147 -3.65 8.36 10.52
C PHE A 147 -4.02 8.16 9.05
N ILE A 148 -3.86 9.22 8.27
CA ILE A 148 -3.84 9.19 6.81
C ILE A 148 -2.52 9.79 6.35
N THR A 149 -1.78 9.04 5.55
CA THR A 149 -0.50 9.50 5.02
C THR A 149 -0.56 9.55 3.50
N SER A 150 0.10 10.56 2.92
CA SER A 150 0.31 10.62 1.48
C SER A 150 1.78 10.81 1.14
N HIS A 151 2.16 10.30 -0.01
CA HIS A 151 3.49 10.46 -0.57
C HIS A 151 3.35 11.09 -1.95
N CYS A 152 4.21 12.13 -2.23
CA CYS A 152 4.18 12.84 -3.50
C CYS A 152 2.76 13.36 -3.81
N ASP A 153 2.28 13.16 -5.02
CA ASP A 153 0.97 13.65 -5.48
C ASP A 153 -0.24 12.86 -4.95
N GLY A 154 -0.03 11.87 -4.08
CA GLY A 154 -1.10 11.30 -3.27
C GLY A 154 -1.86 12.36 -2.45
N ALA A 155 -1.21 13.51 -2.15
CA ALA A 155 -1.84 14.65 -1.50
C ALA A 155 -2.96 15.30 -2.34
N PHE A 156 -2.91 15.23 -3.69
CA PHE A 156 -3.96 15.76 -4.56
C PHE A 156 -5.28 15.02 -4.40
N VAL A 157 -5.24 13.69 -4.25
CA VAL A 157 -6.44 12.88 -3.99
C VAL A 157 -7.02 13.17 -2.62
N LEU A 158 -6.16 13.40 -1.60
CA LEU A 158 -6.61 13.82 -0.27
C LEU A 158 -7.26 15.21 -0.31
N ALA A 159 -6.67 16.15 -1.07
CA ALA A 159 -7.23 17.49 -1.30
C ALA A 159 -8.60 17.39 -1.99
N LYS A 160 -8.71 16.58 -3.06
CA LYS A 160 -9.97 16.35 -3.77
C LYS A 160 -11.05 15.73 -2.89
N ALA A 161 -10.64 14.87 -1.94
CA ALA A 161 -11.55 14.34 -0.93
C ALA A 161 -12.00 15.39 0.09
N GLY A 162 -11.41 16.60 0.11
CA GLY A 162 -11.72 17.67 1.07
C GLY A 162 -11.20 17.41 2.49
N ILE A 163 -10.36 16.39 2.68
CA ILE A 163 -9.86 16.03 4.02
C ILE A 163 -8.61 16.84 4.42
N LEU A 164 -8.06 17.63 3.52
CA LEU A 164 -6.99 18.58 3.80
C LEU A 164 -7.52 20.01 4.06
N ASP A 165 -8.83 20.23 4.10
CA ASP A 165 -9.42 21.55 4.39
C ASP A 165 -9.04 21.99 5.80
N GLY A 166 -8.34 23.13 5.90
CA GLY A 166 -7.83 23.66 7.17
C GLY A 166 -6.61 22.92 7.72
N ILE A 167 -6.02 22.02 6.97
CA ILE A 167 -4.84 21.22 7.30
C ILE A 167 -3.61 21.79 6.59
N VAL A 168 -2.51 21.90 7.30
CA VAL A 168 -1.21 22.25 6.70
C VAL A 168 -0.63 20.99 6.04
N SER A 169 -0.25 21.10 4.78
CA SER A 169 0.16 19.95 3.96
C SER A 169 1.38 20.25 3.10
N THR A 170 1.89 19.21 2.43
CA THR A 170 2.88 19.31 1.36
C THR A 170 2.61 18.23 0.30
N THR A 171 3.27 18.34 -0.84
CA THR A 171 3.24 17.37 -1.94
C THR A 171 4.61 17.30 -2.61
N PHE A 172 4.71 16.66 -3.78
CA PHE A 172 5.95 16.63 -4.53
C PHE A 172 6.47 18.05 -4.83
N PRO A 173 7.77 18.33 -4.68
CA PRO A 173 8.29 19.70 -4.70
C PRO A 173 8.00 20.50 -5.97
N SER A 174 7.99 19.86 -7.16
CA SER A 174 7.67 20.54 -8.41
C SER A 174 6.18 20.84 -8.56
N ASP A 175 5.30 20.14 -7.83
CA ASP A 175 3.85 20.20 -8.01
C ASP A 175 3.14 21.03 -6.94
N ILE A 176 3.91 21.61 -6.00
CA ILE A 176 3.36 22.47 -4.95
C ILE A 176 2.60 23.67 -5.54
N ASP A 177 3.14 24.33 -6.55
CA ASP A 177 2.46 25.46 -7.17
C ASP A 177 1.21 25.02 -7.94
N LYS A 178 1.24 23.83 -8.54
CA LYS A 178 0.06 23.21 -9.17
C LYS A 178 -1.01 22.87 -8.14
N MET A 179 -0.64 22.33 -6.98
CA MET A 179 -1.58 22.04 -5.90
C MET A 179 -2.25 23.30 -5.37
N ARG A 180 -1.50 24.39 -5.21
CA ARG A 180 -2.04 25.70 -4.81
C ARG A 180 -2.95 26.32 -5.88
N GLU A 181 -2.66 26.10 -7.15
CA GLU A 181 -3.53 26.55 -8.26
C GLU A 181 -4.86 25.80 -8.24
N MET A 182 -4.82 24.48 -8.07
CA MET A 182 -6.02 23.61 -8.12
C MET A 182 -6.85 23.71 -6.83
N PHE A 183 -6.20 23.92 -5.70
CA PHE A 183 -6.82 23.99 -4.35
C PHE A 183 -6.35 25.24 -3.60
N PRO A 184 -6.82 26.44 -4.00
CA PRO A 184 -6.26 27.72 -3.55
C PRO A 184 -6.48 27.99 -2.04
N ASP A 185 -7.42 27.31 -1.41
CA ASP A 185 -7.73 27.48 0.01
C ASP A 185 -6.85 26.62 0.94
N LEU A 186 -6.02 25.72 0.38
CA LEU A 186 -5.15 24.84 1.17
C LEU A 186 -3.84 25.53 1.55
N ASP A 187 -3.37 25.26 2.77
CA ASP A 187 -2.04 25.67 3.25
C ASP A 187 -0.99 24.64 2.84
N VAL A 188 -0.41 24.80 1.65
CA VAL A 188 0.59 23.89 1.09
C VAL A 188 1.99 24.45 1.29
N ARG A 189 2.86 23.71 2.00
CA ARG A 189 4.22 24.13 2.37
C ARG A 189 5.27 23.64 1.39
N LYS A 190 6.26 24.54 1.14
CA LYS A 190 7.51 24.26 0.40
C LYS A 190 8.65 23.95 1.37
N GLU A 191 9.74 23.42 0.84
CA GLU A 191 11.01 23.24 1.55
C GLU A 191 10.95 22.32 2.77
N VAL A 192 9.92 21.48 2.85
CA VAL A 192 9.77 20.42 3.84
C VAL A 192 9.63 19.06 3.15
N LEU A 193 10.14 18.00 3.76
CA LEU A 193 9.99 16.64 3.24
C LEU A 193 8.69 15.99 3.72
N PHE A 194 8.17 16.41 4.86
CA PHE A 194 6.84 16.06 5.31
C PHE A 194 6.23 17.12 6.24
N VAL A 195 4.92 17.07 6.31
CA VAL A 195 4.12 17.83 7.27
C VAL A 195 3.25 16.86 8.05
N HIS A 196 3.21 16.99 9.37
CA HIS A 196 2.26 16.30 10.24
C HIS A 196 1.32 17.32 10.88
N ASP A 197 0.04 17.26 10.54
CA ASP A 197 -1.02 18.08 11.09
C ASP A 197 -2.22 17.22 11.50
N GLY A 198 -2.52 17.18 12.79
CA GLY A 198 -3.57 16.33 13.35
C GLY A 198 -3.30 14.84 13.13
N LYS A 199 -4.11 14.17 12.31
CA LYS A 199 -3.90 12.77 11.92
C LYS A 199 -3.33 12.61 10.51
N TYR A 200 -3.01 13.72 9.83
CA TYR A 200 -2.56 13.72 8.45
C TYR A 200 -1.04 13.90 8.39
N ILE A 201 -0.39 13.04 7.61
CA ILE A 201 1.04 13.15 7.32
C ILE A 201 1.19 13.16 5.81
N THR A 202 1.49 14.34 5.25
CA THR A 202 1.75 14.50 3.82
C THR A 202 3.23 14.65 3.56
N SER A 203 3.76 14.05 2.48
CA SER A 203 5.20 14.04 2.23
C SER A 203 5.56 14.31 0.79
N ALA A 204 6.79 14.76 0.57
CA ALA A 204 7.37 15.05 -0.74
C ALA A 204 7.49 13.81 -1.65
N GLY A 205 7.44 12.61 -1.10
CA GLY A 205 7.48 11.39 -1.90
C GLY A 205 8.86 11.01 -2.43
N GLY A 206 8.88 10.21 -3.50
CA GLY A 206 10.10 9.62 -4.04
C GLY A 206 10.83 8.80 -2.98
N ALA A 207 12.17 8.79 -3.02
CA ALA A 207 12.99 8.12 -2.01
C ALA A 207 12.81 8.71 -0.59
N LYS A 208 12.22 9.93 -0.48
CA LYS A 208 11.90 10.57 0.80
C LYS A 208 10.64 10.02 1.47
N SER A 209 9.98 9.06 0.85
CA SER A 209 8.90 8.29 1.47
C SER A 209 9.36 7.45 2.67
N PHE A 210 10.65 7.07 2.71
CA PHE A 210 11.25 6.43 3.89
C PHE A 210 11.20 7.34 5.11
N GLU A 211 11.50 8.63 4.96
CA GLU A 211 11.55 9.59 6.07
C GLU A 211 10.18 9.79 6.72
N ALA A 212 9.12 9.93 5.92
CA ALA A 212 7.76 10.06 6.46
C ALA A 212 7.28 8.78 7.17
N ALA A 213 7.63 7.61 6.63
CA ALA A 213 7.31 6.32 7.26
C ALA A 213 8.09 6.10 8.56
N LEU A 214 9.38 6.42 8.58
CA LEU A 214 10.21 6.37 9.78
C LEU A 214 9.74 7.35 10.84
N TYR A 215 9.33 8.56 10.43
CA TYR A 215 8.72 9.53 11.32
C TYR A 215 7.45 8.98 11.98
N LEU A 216 6.53 8.39 11.22
CA LEU A 216 5.33 7.80 11.82
C LEU A 216 5.67 6.68 12.81
N CYS A 217 6.68 5.84 12.49
CA CYS A 217 7.18 4.84 13.43
C CYS A 217 7.81 5.46 14.68
N GLU A 218 8.56 6.55 14.54
CA GLU A 218 9.10 7.28 15.68
C GLU A 218 8.00 7.88 16.56
N TYR A 219 6.98 8.47 15.93
CA TYR A 219 5.82 9.03 16.63
C TYR A 219 5.07 7.97 17.43
N LEU A 220 4.88 6.76 16.85
CA LEU A 220 4.13 5.68 17.49
C LEU A 220 4.95 4.88 18.51
N TYR A 221 6.24 4.70 18.28
CA TYR A 221 7.06 3.73 19.01
C TYR A 221 8.32 4.31 19.66
N GLY A 222 8.63 5.58 19.38
CA GLY A 222 9.82 6.26 19.85
C GLY A 222 11.04 6.07 18.95
N ALA A 223 12.02 6.95 19.15
CA ALA A 223 13.20 7.09 18.29
C ALA A 223 14.09 5.82 18.24
N GLU A 224 14.12 5.01 19.29
CA GLU A 224 14.92 3.78 19.32
C GLU A 224 14.39 2.76 18.31
N ILE A 225 13.07 2.55 18.28
CA ILE A 225 12.43 1.63 17.34
C ILE A 225 12.58 2.15 15.91
N ALA A 226 12.37 3.46 15.68
CA ALA A 226 12.54 4.06 14.35
C ALA A 226 13.97 3.87 13.82
N ARG A 227 14.99 4.14 14.63
CA ARG A 227 16.40 3.88 14.28
C ARG A 227 16.69 2.40 14.03
N SER A 228 16.08 1.51 14.81
CA SER A 228 16.21 0.06 14.57
C SER A 228 15.59 -0.38 13.25
N LEU A 229 14.44 0.18 12.86
CA LEU A 229 13.81 -0.06 11.55
C LEU A 229 14.70 0.47 10.42
N ALA A 230 15.14 1.72 10.53
CA ALA A 230 16.04 2.37 9.57
C ALA A 230 17.36 1.62 9.38
N GLY A 231 17.97 1.16 10.47
CA GLY A 231 19.21 0.38 10.45
C GLY A 231 19.06 -0.94 9.68
N GLY A 232 17.89 -1.55 9.68
CA GLY A 232 17.60 -2.73 8.86
C GLY A 232 17.65 -2.48 7.34
N LEU A 233 17.54 -1.21 6.94
CA LEU A 233 17.61 -0.75 5.54
C LEU A 233 18.88 0.08 5.27
N VAL A 234 19.82 0.10 6.23
CA VAL A 234 21.08 0.88 6.14
C VAL A 234 20.81 2.39 6.02
N ILE A 235 19.72 2.87 6.63
CA ILE A 235 19.36 4.29 6.69
C ILE A 235 19.86 4.84 8.05
N ASP A 236 20.62 5.94 8.02
CA ASP A 236 20.95 6.71 9.24
C ASP A 236 19.80 7.68 9.53
N TRP A 237 18.91 7.26 10.46
CA TRP A 237 17.72 8.01 10.79
C TRP A 237 17.95 8.97 11.95
N LYS A 238 17.74 10.25 11.69
CA LYS A 238 17.75 11.33 12.67
C LYS A 238 16.69 12.36 12.27
N LEU A 239 15.62 12.43 13.04
CA LEU A 239 14.49 13.33 12.74
C LEU A 239 14.94 14.79 12.64
N GLU A 240 15.87 15.23 13.48
CA GLU A 240 16.40 16.59 13.52
C GLU A 240 17.19 17.00 12.26
N GLU A 241 17.63 16.04 11.45
CA GLU A 241 18.31 16.29 10.17
C GLU A 241 17.33 16.33 8.98
N VAL A 242 16.05 16.01 9.19
CA VAL A 242 15.02 15.97 8.15
C VAL A 242 14.22 17.27 8.14
N PRO A 243 14.18 18.05 7.04
CA PRO A 243 13.30 19.21 6.94
C PRO A 243 11.83 18.79 7.06
N HIS A 244 11.16 19.20 8.13
CA HIS A 244 9.77 18.82 8.39
C HIS A 244 9.02 19.91 9.16
N LEU A 245 7.68 19.78 9.19
CA LEU A 245 6.81 20.63 9.97
C LEU A 245 5.81 19.77 10.75
N ILE A 246 5.74 19.99 12.06
CA ILE A 246 4.75 19.36 12.94
C ILE A 246 3.89 20.46 13.51
N ILE A 247 2.60 20.43 13.21
CA ILE A 247 1.60 21.35 13.73
C ILE A 247 1.12 20.82 15.09
N LYS A 248 1.09 21.67 16.08
CA LYS A 248 0.71 21.32 17.46
C LYS A 248 -0.73 21.72 17.76
#